data_3d631852d58e45fe5bc0703988f49729
#
_entry.id   3d631852d58e45fe5bc0703988f49729
#
_cell.length_a   1.000
_cell.length_b   1.000
_cell.length_c   1.000
_cell.angle_alpha   90.00
_cell.angle_beta   90.00
_cell.angle_gamma   90.00
#
_symmetry.space_group_name_H-M   'P 1'
#
loop_
_entity.id
_entity.type
_entity.pdbx_description
1 polymer ?
#
loop_
_entity_poly.entity_id
_entity_poly.type
_entity_poly.pdbx_seq_one_letter_code
_entity_poly.pdbx_strand_id
1 'polypeptide(L)'
;SINNEQNKQNRTMANLNAMTYAERMKTDIMKGIGVSDTLRQIIISNDGQLNKFYEIAEEMMTDSVQSIQIAPDGVVTDIYPQEGNDAGKIDLLNDKDRGEICRYGRDNKVVTMQGPFQLKQGEYGIAVRKPVYIEENGHEDFWGFTIVIIRVPEIFADSMKALSDFGYNYTLYKTAFPWESEFEEVYGSEEELKNPVSYTFDIGDSKWKLDIMPYKTQSERIYLYAVGIGGIIIVLLLTGFTCALLVLDEYRKKFKKLAITDALTGINNRHGYDERVTRYLKQNPDNHCVG
;
A
#
# COMPACT_ATOMS: atom_id res chain seq x y z
N SER A 1 -14.45 -17.39 -14.75
CA SER A 1 -15.46 -16.47 -14.30
C SER A 1 -15.28 -15.99 -12.87
N ILE A 2 -15.17 -16.83 -11.83
CA ILE A 2 -14.99 -16.40 -10.42
C ILE A 2 -13.71 -15.58 -10.22
N ASN A 3 -12.58 -15.98 -10.80
CA ASN A 3 -11.33 -15.23 -10.77
C ASN A 3 -11.44 -13.83 -11.40
N ASN A 4 -12.26 -13.65 -12.43
CA ASN A 4 -12.46 -12.36 -13.08
C ASN A 4 -13.28 -11.39 -12.21
N GLU A 5 -14.30 -11.90 -11.51
CA GLU A 5 -15.09 -11.08 -10.59
C GLU A 5 -14.28 -10.67 -9.37
N GLN A 6 -13.49 -11.58 -8.81
CA GLN A 6 -12.63 -11.29 -7.67
C GLN A 6 -11.53 -10.27 -8.02
N ASN A 7 -10.93 -10.38 -9.21
CA ASN A 7 -9.98 -9.38 -9.70
C ASN A 7 -10.63 -8.01 -9.92
N LYS A 8 -11.87 -7.97 -10.41
CA LYS A 8 -12.61 -6.73 -10.60
C LYS A 8 -12.97 -6.08 -9.26
N GLN A 9 -13.40 -6.85 -8.27
CA GLN A 9 -13.68 -6.38 -6.92
C GLN A 9 -12.41 -5.82 -6.25
N ASN A 10 -11.30 -6.55 -6.32
CA ASN A 10 -10.02 -6.12 -5.76
C ASN A 10 -9.54 -4.79 -6.40
N ARG A 11 -9.70 -4.64 -7.71
CA ARG A 11 -9.37 -3.38 -8.40
C ARG A 11 -10.29 -2.24 -8.00
N THR A 12 -11.59 -2.50 -7.80
CA THR A 12 -12.54 -1.48 -7.33
C THR A 12 -12.20 -1.03 -5.91
N MET A 13 -11.86 -1.97 -5.00
CA MET A 13 -11.42 -1.63 -3.65
C MET A 13 -10.10 -0.85 -3.66
N ALA A 14 -9.14 -1.23 -4.51
CA ALA A 14 -7.90 -0.48 -4.68
C ALA A 14 -8.17 0.94 -5.18
N ASN A 15 -9.08 1.17 -6.14
CA ASN A 15 -9.47 2.49 -6.58
C ASN A 15 -10.05 3.36 -5.45
N LEU A 16 -10.95 2.81 -4.65
CA LEU A 16 -11.53 3.53 -3.50
C LEU A 16 -10.46 3.88 -2.47
N ASN A 17 -9.53 2.96 -2.18
CA ASN A 17 -8.43 3.22 -1.27
C ASN A 17 -7.45 4.25 -1.83
N ALA A 18 -7.09 4.18 -3.12
CA ALA A 18 -6.25 5.19 -3.76
C ALA A 18 -6.86 6.59 -3.61
N MET A 19 -8.14 6.74 -3.94
CA MET A 19 -8.87 8.01 -3.79
C MET A 19 -8.89 8.47 -2.33
N THR A 20 -9.26 7.59 -1.40
CA THR A 20 -9.39 7.94 0.03
C THR A 20 -8.07 8.42 0.62
N TYR A 21 -6.98 7.70 0.35
CA TYR A 21 -5.67 8.07 0.89
C TYR A 21 -5.03 9.24 0.17
N ALA A 22 -5.27 9.41 -1.13
CA ALA A 22 -4.87 10.61 -1.85
C ALA A 22 -5.53 11.87 -1.29
N GLU A 23 -6.85 11.84 -1.03
CA GLU A 23 -7.55 12.97 -0.42
C GLU A 23 -7.10 13.23 1.04
N ARG A 24 -6.74 12.18 1.77
CA ARG A 24 -6.13 12.33 3.10
C ARG A 24 -4.75 12.99 3.01
N MET A 25 -3.86 12.51 2.12
CA MET A 25 -2.55 13.10 1.87
C MET A 25 -2.66 14.57 1.45
N LYS A 26 -3.63 14.89 0.58
CA LYS A 26 -3.98 16.28 0.25
C LYS A 26 -4.31 17.10 1.48
N THR A 27 -5.16 16.56 2.37
CA THR A 27 -5.53 17.23 3.63
C THR A 27 -4.31 17.45 4.53
N ASP A 28 -3.38 16.50 4.59
CA ASP A 28 -2.17 16.63 5.40
C ASP A 28 -1.25 17.74 4.86
N ILE A 29 -1.04 17.81 3.54
CA ILE A 29 -0.29 18.92 2.92
C ILE A 29 -1.00 20.27 3.16
N MET A 30 -2.33 20.30 3.04
CA MET A 30 -3.10 21.53 3.27
C MET A 30 -2.95 22.08 4.69
N LYS A 31 -2.70 21.23 5.70
CA LYS A 31 -2.33 21.68 7.06
C LYS A 31 -1.02 22.46 7.05
N GLY A 32 0.01 21.93 6.34
CA GLY A 32 1.28 22.65 6.17
C GLY A 32 1.13 23.99 5.42
N ILE A 33 0.29 24.01 4.36
CA ILE A 33 -0.06 25.26 3.65
C ILE A 33 -0.78 26.24 4.58
N GLY A 34 -1.63 25.76 5.49
CA GLY A 34 -2.35 26.57 6.47
C GLY A 34 -1.43 27.41 7.37
N VAL A 35 -0.22 26.94 7.64
CA VAL A 35 0.82 27.73 8.35
C VAL A 35 1.19 28.98 7.54
N SER A 36 1.45 28.82 6.23
CA SER A 36 1.71 29.94 5.33
C SER A 36 0.52 30.91 5.24
N ASP A 37 -0.71 30.40 5.24
CA ASP A 37 -1.91 31.21 5.22
C ASP A 37 -2.06 32.07 6.47
N THR A 38 -1.79 31.49 7.63
CA THR A 38 -1.87 32.19 8.92
C THR A 38 -0.81 33.31 8.98
N LEU A 39 0.43 33.03 8.60
CA LEU A 39 1.48 34.04 8.53
C LEU A 39 1.13 35.16 7.56
N ARG A 40 0.62 34.80 6.37
CA ARG A 40 0.16 35.79 5.39
C ARG A 40 -0.90 36.72 5.98
N GLN A 41 -1.89 36.19 6.69
CA GLN A 41 -2.94 37.01 7.34
C GLN A 41 -2.37 37.95 8.39
N ILE A 42 -1.42 37.48 9.19
CA ILE A 42 -0.76 38.31 10.19
C ILE A 42 0.03 39.45 9.52
N ILE A 43 0.78 39.17 8.46
CA ILE A 43 1.54 40.17 7.71
C ILE A 43 0.63 41.23 7.11
N ILE A 44 -0.47 40.82 6.47
CA ILE A 44 -1.44 41.76 5.88
C ILE A 44 -2.12 42.59 6.95
N SER A 45 -2.52 41.99 8.08
CA SER A 45 -3.19 42.69 9.18
C SER A 45 -2.31 43.72 9.89
N ASN A 46 -0.99 43.63 9.74
CA ASN A 46 -0.01 44.49 10.38
C ASN A 46 0.79 45.33 9.36
N ASP A 47 0.17 45.62 8.21
CA ASP A 47 0.76 46.46 7.16
C ASP A 47 2.19 46.02 6.76
N GLY A 48 2.40 44.73 6.58
CA GLY A 48 3.69 44.15 6.19
C GLY A 48 4.67 43.90 7.31
N GLN A 49 4.33 44.21 8.55
CA GLN A 49 5.23 44.00 9.71
C GLN A 49 4.92 42.68 10.42
N LEU A 50 5.98 41.95 10.76
CA LEU A 50 5.87 40.71 11.54
C LEU A 50 6.85 40.79 12.75
N ASN A 51 6.46 41.55 13.76
CA ASN A 51 7.33 41.89 14.91
C ASN A 51 7.64 40.75 15.88
N LYS A 52 7.02 39.59 15.75
CA LYS A 52 7.19 38.43 16.64
C LYS A 52 7.31 37.12 15.84
N PHE A 53 8.02 37.22 14.72
CA PHE A 53 8.14 36.07 13.81
C PHE A 53 8.59 34.80 14.53
N TYR A 54 9.64 34.86 15.34
CA TYR A 54 10.23 33.69 15.99
C TYR A 54 9.28 33.04 17.01
N GLU A 55 8.58 33.84 17.81
CA GLU A 55 7.58 33.35 18.76
C GLU A 55 6.41 32.66 18.02
N ILE A 56 5.92 33.31 16.98
CA ILE A 56 4.82 32.80 16.17
C ILE A 56 5.21 31.52 15.42
N ALA A 57 6.40 31.51 14.81
CA ALA A 57 6.91 30.37 14.08
C ALA A 57 7.15 29.17 15.00
N GLU A 58 7.63 29.36 16.22
CA GLU A 58 7.82 28.32 17.22
C GLU A 58 6.50 27.63 17.57
N GLU A 59 5.43 28.39 17.80
CA GLU A 59 4.10 27.85 18.10
C GLU A 59 3.46 27.09 16.91
N MET A 60 3.87 27.40 15.67
CA MET A 60 3.36 26.77 14.45
C MET A 60 4.15 25.55 14.01
N MET A 61 5.27 25.24 14.65
CA MET A 61 6.05 24.05 14.32
C MET A 61 5.30 22.77 14.64
N THR A 62 5.45 21.79 13.76
CA THR A 62 4.94 20.43 13.94
C THR A 62 6.02 19.43 13.52
N ASP A 63 5.84 18.15 13.81
CA ASP A 63 6.79 17.10 13.43
C ASP A 63 7.02 17.01 11.92
N SER A 64 6.04 17.41 11.12
CA SER A 64 6.11 17.41 9.65
C SER A 64 6.61 18.74 9.06
N VAL A 65 6.82 19.77 9.87
CA VAL A 65 7.34 21.07 9.42
C VAL A 65 8.83 21.17 9.77
N GLN A 66 9.68 21.32 8.75
CA GLN A 66 11.12 21.48 8.92
C GLN A 66 11.50 22.91 9.28
N SER A 67 10.92 23.88 8.59
CA SER A 67 11.16 25.29 8.85
C SER A 67 10.02 26.17 8.34
N ILE A 68 9.91 27.34 8.98
CA ILE A 68 9.01 28.41 8.59
C ILE A 68 9.87 29.62 8.26
N GLN A 69 9.57 30.31 7.16
CA GLN A 69 10.39 31.39 6.64
C GLN A 69 9.52 32.52 6.10
N ILE A 70 10.07 33.74 6.11
CA ILE A 70 9.50 34.88 5.39
C ILE A 70 10.54 35.47 4.46
N ALA A 71 10.07 35.98 3.34
CA ALA A 71 10.93 36.57 2.30
C ALA A 71 10.31 37.87 1.76
N PRO A 72 10.43 39.00 2.49
CA PRO A 72 10.07 40.32 1.95
C PRO A 72 10.85 40.59 0.66
N ASP A 73 10.21 41.16 -0.35
CA ASP A 73 10.76 41.42 -1.68
C ASP A 73 11.39 40.18 -2.38
N GLY A 74 11.05 38.99 -1.88
CA GLY A 74 11.61 37.71 -2.37
C GLY A 74 12.94 37.31 -1.73
N VAL A 75 13.48 38.09 -0.80
CA VAL A 75 14.71 37.76 -0.07
C VAL A 75 14.37 37.18 1.30
N VAL A 76 14.86 35.98 1.59
CA VAL A 76 14.61 35.30 2.87
C VAL A 76 15.34 36.07 3.98
N THR A 77 14.59 36.76 4.86
CA THR A 77 15.11 37.53 5.97
C THR A 77 15.09 36.77 7.28
N ASP A 78 14.06 36.00 7.54
CA ASP A 78 13.85 35.25 8.78
C ASP A 78 13.52 33.81 8.53
N ILE A 79 14.11 32.91 9.32
CA ILE A 79 13.95 31.48 9.26
C ILE A 79 13.84 30.90 10.68
N TYR A 80 12.84 30.11 10.95
CA TYR A 80 12.75 29.36 12.19
C TYR A 80 12.73 27.84 11.89
N PRO A 81 13.50 26.97 12.57
CA PRO A 81 14.54 27.33 13.53
C PRO A 81 15.75 28.02 12.86
N GLN A 82 16.44 28.89 13.60
CA GLN A 82 17.61 29.62 13.10
C GLN A 82 18.83 28.72 12.91
N GLU A 83 18.96 27.70 13.74
CA GLU A 83 20.12 26.81 13.75
C GLU A 83 20.24 26.04 12.43
N GLY A 84 21.40 26.14 11.79
CA GLY A 84 21.67 25.48 10.51
C GLY A 84 21.09 26.18 9.27
N ASN A 85 20.44 27.32 9.39
CA ASN A 85 19.83 28.08 8.32
C ASN A 85 20.51 29.45 8.09
N ASP A 86 20.66 29.81 6.81
CA ASP A 86 21.32 31.08 6.39
C ASP A 86 20.27 32.11 5.95
N ALA A 87 19.73 32.89 6.88
CA ALA A 87 18.86 34.01 6.54
C ALA A 87 19.67 35.16 5.86
N GLY A 88 19.00 35.94 5.00
CA GLY A 88 19.55 37.10 4.33
C GLY A 88 20.42 36.84 3.10
N LYS A 89 20.67 35.58 2.75
CA LYS A 89 21.50 35.18 1.60
C LYS A 89 20.74 34.59 0.43
N ILE A 90 19.44 34.28 0.60
CA ILE A 90 18.65 33.59 -0.40
C ILE A 90 17.71 34.60 -1.05
N ASP A 91 18.02 35.02 -2.26
CA ASP A 91 17.14 35.80 -3.13
C ASP A 91 16.35 34.82 -4.03
N LEU A 92 15.11 34.56 -3.66
CA LEU A 92 14.26 33.56 -4.30
C LEU A 92 13.91 33.94 -5.75
N LEU A 93 13.75 35.23 -6.05
CA LEU A 93 13.32 35.67 -7.39
C LEU A 93 14.45 35.62 -8.41
N ASN A 94 15.71 35.78 -7.94
CA ASN A 94 16.90 35.77 -8.79
C ASN A 94 17.73 34.47 -8.64
N ASP A 95 17.28 33.52 -7.80
CA ASP A 95 17.92 32.22 -7.63
C ASP A 95 17.82 31.40 -8.92
N LYS A 96 18.89 30.70 -9.27
CA LYS A 96 18.97 29.90 -10.50
C LYS A 96 17.99 28.75 -10.53
N ASP A 97 17.82 28.06 -9.38
CA ASP A 97 17.03 26.83 -9.29
C ASP A 97 15.58 27.07 -8.81
N ARG A 98 15.35 28.20 -8.12
CA ARG A 98 14.07 28.56 -7.49
C ARG A 98 13.37 29.72 -8.16
N GLY A 99 14.10 30.56 -8.91
CA GLY A 99 13.58 31.83 -9.44
C GLY A 99 12.40 31.68 -10.36
N GLU A 100 12.41 30.67 -11.22
CA GLU A 100 11.33 30.45 -12.20
C GLU A 100 9.99 30.17 -11.50
N ILE A 101 9.95 29.19 -10.59
CA ILE A 101 8.74 28.84 -9.86
C ILE A 101 8.31 29.94 -8.88
N CYS A 102 9.25 30.71 -8.31
CA CYS A 102 8.92 31.84 -7.43
C CYS A 102 8.29 32.99 -8.23
N ARG A 103 8.84 33.34 -9.39
CA ARG A 103 8.23 34.34 -10.29
C ARG A 103 6.87 33.89 -10.77
N TYR A 104 6.71 32.63 -11.17
CA TYR A 104 5.42 32.06 -11.54
C TYR A 104 4.39 32.21 -10.41
N GLY A 105 4.74 31.83 -9.18
CA GLY A 105 3.86 31.97 -8.02
C GLY A 105 3.47 33.41 -7.73
N ARG A 106 4.44 34.34 -7.81
CA ARG A 106 4.19 35.78 -7.70
C ARG A 106 3.24 36.26 -8.80
N ASP A 107 3.57 36.01 -10.07
CA ASP A 107 2.87 36.63 -11.20
C ASP A 107 1.44 36.08 -11.38
N ASN A 108 1.20 34.82 -10.99
CA ASN A 108 -0.12 34.16 -11.02
C ASN A 108 -0.85 34.22 -9.67
N LYS A 109 -0.25 34.76 -8.60
CA LYS A 109 -0.81 34.86 -7.24
C LYS A 109 -1.20 33.48 -6.64
N VAL A 110 -0.44 32.45 -6.95
CA VAL A 110 -0.74 31.05 -6.55
C VAL A 110 0.32 30.51 -5.59
N VAL A 111 -0.11 29.53 -4.79
CA VAL A 111 0.82 28.76 -3.97
C VAL A 111 1.60 27.82 -4.87
N THR A 112 2.91 27.80 -4.71
CA THR A 112 3.80 26.92 -5.44
C THR A 112 4.46 25.90 -4.50
N MET A 113 4.72 24.69 -5.02
CA MET A 113 5.40 23.62 -4.31
C MET A 113 6.59 23.13 -5.14
N GLN A 114 7.78 23.19 -4.56
CA GLN A 114 9.00 22.70 -5.17
C GLN A 114 9.65 21.61 -4.34
N GLY A 115 10.16 20.58 -4.96
CA GLY A 115 10.74 19.39 -4.35
C GLY A 115 10.00 18.13 -4.74
N PRO A 116 10.39 16.96 -4.14
CA PRO A 116 11.26 16.87 -2.96
C PRO A 116 12.73 17.19 -3.26
N PHE A 117 13.39 17.79 -2.31
CA PHE A 117 14.84 18.04 -2.36
C PHE A 117 15.50 17.63 -1.04
N GLN A 118 16.78 17.27 -1.12
CA GLN A 118 17.51 16.82 0.06
C GLN A 118 17.77 17.99 1.01
N LEU A 119 17.38 17.82 2.25
CA LEU A 119 17.66 18.77 3.34
C LEU A 119 19.08 18.59 3.87
N LYS A 120 19.63 19.62 4.51
CA LYS A 120 20.99 19.56 5.09
C LYS A 120 21.18 18.42 6.11
N GLN A 121 20.08 17.95 6.72
CA GLN A 121 20.07 16.88 7.72
C GLN A 121 19.88 15.48 7.11
N GLY A 122 19.86 15.35 5.78
CA GLY A 122 19.75 14.08 5.07
C GLY A 122 18.31 13.61 4.77
N GLU A 123 17.31 14.31 5.29
CA GLU A 123 15.89 14.09 5.00
C GLU A 123 15.47 14.80 3.71
N TYR A 124 14.26 14.56 3.24
CA TYR A 124 13.70 15.24 2.08
C TYR A 124 12.64 16.25 2.49
N GLY A 125 12.56 17.36 1.76
CA GLY A 125 11.59 18.42 1.99
C GLY A 125 10.93 18.92 0.74
N ILE A 126 9.72 19.46 0.90
CA ILE A 126 8.99 20.20 -0.12
C ILE A 126 8.84 21.63 0.38
N ALA A 127 9.30 22.59 -0.43
CA ALA A 127 9.09 24.00 -0.16
C ALA A 127 7.72 24.44 -0.69
N VAL A 128 6.87 24.83 0.23
CA VAL A 128 5.60 25.50 -0.05
C VAL A 128 5.82 27.00 0.06
N ARG A 129 5.56 27.73 -1.03
CA ARG A 129 5.73 29.20 -1.08
C ARG A 129 4.41 29.84 -1.44
N LYS A 130 3.97 30.78 -0.60
CA LYS A 130 2.75 31.55 -0.84
C LYS A 130 3.11 33.02 -1.01
N PRO A 131 2.77 33.65 -2.14
CA PRO A 131 3.00 35.07 -2.34
C PRO A 131 2.04 35.88 -1.46
N VAL A 132 2.55 36.96 -0.92
CA VAL A 132 1.83 37.91 -0.08
C VAL A 132 1.75 39.23 -0.82
N TYR A 133 0.57 39.83 -0.83
CA TYR A 133 0.30 41.14 -1.39
C TYR A 133 -0.34 42.02 -0.32
N ILE A 134 0.03 43.29 -0.31
CA ILE A 134 -0.53 44.27 0.60
C ILE A 134 -1.20 45.34 -0.26
N GLU A 135 -2.40 45.74 0.12
CA GLU A 135 -3.13 46.81 -0.53
C GLU A 135 -2.77 48.14 0.12
N GLU A 136 -2.17 49.03 -0.66
CA GLU A 136 -1.86 50.39 -0.25
C GLU A 136 -2.41 51.36 -1.30
N ASN A 137 -3.22 52.34 -0.86
CA ASN A 137 -3.83 53.36 -1.73
C ASN A 137 -4.60 52.82 -2.93
N GLY A 138 -5.23 51.65 -2.83
CA GLY A 138 -6.00 50.97 -3.89
C GLY A 138 -5.11 50.25 -4.90
N HIS A 139 -3.83 50.09 -4.64
CA HIS A 139 -2.90 49.24 -5.39
C HIS A 139 -2.49 48.04 -4.54
N GLU A 140 -2.42 46.91 -5.18
CA GLU A 140 -1.98 45.65 -4.54
C GLU A 140 -0.51 45.42 -4.92
N ASP A 141 0.40 45.64 -3.95
CA ASP A 141 1.82 45.50 -4.16
C ASP A 141 2.33 44.18 -3.60
N PHE A 142 3.25 43.55 -4.32
CA PHE A 142 3.92 42.34 -3.87
C PHE A 142 4.81 42.63 -2.68
N TRP A 143 4.44 42.08 -1.52
CA TRP A 143 5.24 42.20 -0.30
C TRP A 143 6.37 41.19 -0.24
N GLY A 144 6.13 39.94 -0.74
CA GLY A 144 7.10 38.84 -0.64
C GLY A 144 6.43 37.49 -0.53
N PHE A 145 7.09 36.55 0.16
CA PHE A 145 6.58 35.19 0.36
C PHE A 145 6.55 34.80 1.83
N THR A 146 5.54 34.02 2.21
CA THR A 146 5.60 33.10 3.34
C THR A 146 5.99 31.73 2.83
N ILE A 147 6.85 31.03 3.57
CA ILE A 147 7.45 29.77 3.12
C ILE A 147 7.38 28.76 4.26
N VAL A 148 6.97 27.55 3.94
CA VAL A 148 7.03 26.40 4.84
C VAL A 148 7.76 25.27 4.15
N ILE A 149 8.78 24.73 4.79
CA ILE A 149 9.42 23.50 4.35
C ILE A 149 8.78 22.34 5.08
N ILE A 150 8.15 21.46 4.33
CA ILE A 150 7.46 20.28 4.84
C ILE A 150 8.37 19.08 4.67
N ARG A 151 8.52 18.25 5.71
CA ARG A 151 9.29 17.01 5.67
C ARG A 151 8.54 15.92 4.94
N VAL A 152 9.25 15.16 4.12
CA VAL A 152 8.77 13.97 3.42
C VAL A 152 9.68 12.80 3.81
N PRO A 153 9.14 11.64 4.22
CA PRO A 153 7.73 11.24 4.15
C PRO A 153 6.85 11.60 5.36
N GLU A 154 7.36 12.29 6.38
CA GLU A 154 6.71 12.47 7.69
C GLU A 154 5.30 13.05 7.58
N ILE A 155 5.07 14.00 6.65
CA ILE A 155 3.74 14.60 6.42
C ILE A 155 2.69 13.55 6.01
N PHE A 156 3.12 12.45 5.42
CA PHE A 156 2.25 11.37 4.93
C PHE A 156 2.30 10.10 5.81
N ALA A 157 3.05 10.11 6.92
CA ALA A 157 3.37 8.90 7.68
C ALA A 157 2.13 8.06 8.05
N ASP A 158 1.06 8.71 8.52
CA ASP A 158 -0.19 8.04 8.88
C ASP A 158 -0.89 7.40 7.68
N SER A 159 -0.92 8.11 6.54
CA SER A 159 -1.55 7.62 5.31
C SER A 159 -0.77 6.48 4.70
N MET A 160 0.56 6.57 4.71
CA MET A 160 1.47 5.53 4.21
C MET A 160 1.41 4.27 5.08
N LYS A 161 1.44 4.45 6.41
CA LYS A 161 1.28 3.33 7.34
C LYS A 161 -0.05 2.61 7.14
N ALA A 162 -1.14 3.35 7.01
CA ALA A 162 -2.45 2.75 6.77
C ALA A 162 -2.52 2.00 5.43
N LEU A 163 -1.96 2.52 4.34
CA LEU A 163 -1.86 1.80 3.06
C LEU A 163 -1.11 0.47 3.22
N SER A 164 0.04 0.48 3.91
CA SER A 164 0.81 -0.74 4.20
C SER A 164 0.03 -1.72 5.07
N ASP A 165 -0.64 -1.24 6.13
CA ASP A 165 -1.44 -2.08 7.03
C ASP A 165 -2.64 -2.74 6.30
N PHE A 166 -3.18 -2.07 5.27
CA PHE A 166 -4.21 -2.64 4.38
C PHE A 166 -3.65 -3.52 3.25
N GLY A 167 -2.35 -3.74 3.21
CA GLY A 167 -1.74 -4.64 2.25
C GLY A 167 -1.51 -4.03 0.87
N TYR A 168 -1.19 -2.73 0.80
CA TYR A 168 -0.83 -2.05 -0.44
C TYR A 168 0.62 -1.62 -0.46
N ASN A 169 1.31 -1.90 -1.57
CA ASN A 169 2.48 -1.15 -1.99
C ASN A 169 2.00 0.12 -2.69
N TYR A 170 2.74 1.20 -2.55
CA TYR A 170 2.34 2.51 -3.07
C TYR A 170 3.55 3.31 -3.55
N THR A 171 3.29 4.26 -4.46
CA THR A 171 4.24 5.30 -4.87
C THR A 171 3.48 6.61 -5.09
N LEU A 172 3.97 7.66 -4.46
CA LEU A 172 3.44 9.01 -4.59
C LEU A 172 4.33 9.81 -5.53
N TYR A 173 3.71 10.47 -6.49
CA TYR A 173 4.37 11.29 -7.48
C TYR A 173 3.81 12.71 -7.47
N LYS A 174 4.62 13.64 -7.97
CA LYS A 174 4.23 15.04 -8.18
C LYS A 174 4.87 15.54 -9.49
N THR A 175 4.23 16.48 -10.19
CA THR A 175 4.90 17.22 -11.27
C THR A 175 5.97 18.13 -10.69
N ALA A 176 7.14 18.23 -11.32
CA ALA A 176 8.23 19.09 -10.85
C ALA A 176 7.78 20.56 -10.84
N PHE A 177 7.13 20.99 -11.90
CA PHE A 177 6.58 22.34 -12.05
C PHE A 177 5.10 22.29 -12.47
N PRO A 178 4.32 23.36 -12.19
CA PRO A 178 2.90 23.44 -12.58
C PRO A 178 2.63 23.31 -14.07
N TRP A 179 3.56 23.72 -14.92
CA TRP A 179 3.47 23.68 -16.37
C TRP A 179 3.95 22.37 -17.01
N GLU A 180 4.49 21.46 -16.19
CA GLU A 180 4.94 20.14 -16.65
C GLU A 180 3.86 19.08 -16.51
N SER A 181 3.94 18.07 -17.35
CA SER A 181 3.05 16.91 -17.32
C SER A 181 3.72 15.62 -16.82
N GLU A 182 5.04 15.61 -16.74
CA GLU A 182 5.80 14.47 -16.23
C GLU A 182 5.78 14.42 -14.71
N PHE A 183 5.60 13.21 -14.20
CA PHE A 183 5.56 12.97 -12.77
C PHE A 183 6.90 12.48 -12.27
N GLU A 184 7.40 13.11 -11.23
CA GLU A 184 8.59 12.69 -10.47
C GLU A 184 8.16 12.00 -9.18
N GLU A 185 8.90 10.97 -8.79
CA GLU A 185 8.64 10.25 -7.53
C GLU A 185 8.96 11.14 -6.33
N VAL A 186 8.00 11.21 -5.42
CA VAL A 186 8.15 11.90 -4.13
C VAL A 186 8.57 10.91 -3.05
N TYR A 187 7.86 9.80 -2.98
CA TYR A 187 8.14 8.71 -2.03
C TYR A 187 7.36 7.44 -2.41
N GLY A 188 7.93 6.27 -2.14
CA GLY A 188 7.28 5.00 -2.45
C GLY A 188 7.78 3.84 -1.61
N SER A 189 7.06 2.71 -1.72
CA SER A 189 7.50 1.42 -1.22
C SER A 189 8.67 0.90 -2.07
N GLU A 190 9.54 0.07 -1.47
CA GLU A 190 10.74 -0.45 -2.15
C GLU A 190 10.45 -1.33 -3.39
N GLU A 191 9.25 -1.88 -3.51
CA GLU A 191 8.87 -2.76 -4.62
C GLU A 191 8.30 -1.97 -5.81
N GLU A 192 8.80 -2.27 -7.00
CA GLU A 192 8.27 -1.73 -8.26
C GLU A 192 6.81 -2.16 -8.48
N LEU A 193 5.93 -1.19 -8.69
CA LEU A 193 4.50 -1.42 -8.88
C LEU A 193 4.20 -1.93 -10.30
N LYS A 194 3.68 -3.15 -10.41
CA LYS A 194 3.26 -3.73 -11.69
C LYS A 194 1.77 -3.54 -11.92
N ASN A 195 1.39 -2.71 -12.90
CA ASN A 195 0.01 -2.40 -13.24
C ASN A 195 -0.80 -1.83 -12.05
N PRO A 196 -0.32 -0.75 -11.40
CA PRO A 196 -0.97 -0.15 -10.26
C PRO A 196 -2.34 0.43 -10.60
N VAL A 197 -3.09 0.74 -9.58
CA VAL A 197 -4.25 1.62 -9.66
C VAL A 197 -3.78 3.02 -9.32
N SER A 198 -4.08 3.98 -10.20
CA SER A 198 -3.62 5.36 -10.10
C SER A 198 -4.79 6.30 -9.78
N TYR A 199 -4.55 7.23 -8.85
CA TYR A 199 -5.45 8.34 -8.60
C TYR A 199 -4.68 9.66 -8.66
N THR A 200 -5.15 10.59 -9.49
CA THR A 200 -4.53 11.92 -9.68
C THR A 200 -5.37 12.98 -8.99
N PHE A 201 -4.72 13.90 -8.29
CA PHE A 201 -5.34 14.99 -7.55
C PHE A 201 -4.48 16.25 -7.60
N ASP A 202 -5.09 17.41 -7.35
CA ASP A 202 -4.41 18.69 -7.39
C ASP A 202 -4.26 19.27 -6.00
N ILE A 203 -3.09 19.85 -5.72
CA ILE A 203 -2.84 20.64 -4.52
C ILE A 203 -2.19 21.96 -4.97
N GLY A 204 -2.88 23.09 -4.78
CA GLY A 204 -2.48 24.34 -5.41
C GLY A 204 -2.37 24.16 -6.92
N ASP A 205 -1.28 24.61 -7.52
CA ASP A 205 -1.00 24.45 -8.96
C ASP A 205 -0.21 23.16 -9.29
N SER A 206 0.06 22.32 -8.33
CA SER A 206 0.81 21.07 -8.54
C SER A 206 -0.11 19.88 -8.71
N LYS A 207 0.17 19.05 -9.71
CA LYS A 207 -0.50 17.78 -9.91
C LYS A 207 0.22 16.67 -9.16
N TRP A 208 -0.56 15.86 -8.46
CA TRP A 208 -0.10 14.73 -7.69
C TRP A 208 -0.73 13.45 -8.20
N LYS A 209 -0.04 12.33 -8.05
CA LYS A 209 -0.54 11.02 -8.43
C LYS A 209 -0.14 10.01 -7.38
N LEU A 210 -1.11 9.27 -6.87
CA LEU A 210 -0.89 8.13 -5.99
C LEU A 210 -1.15 6.84 -6.76
N ASP A 211 -0.12 6.04 -6.91
CA ASP A 211 -0.19 4.70 -7.45
C ASP A 211 -0.20 3.70 -6.30
N ILE A 212 -1.16 2.77 -6.30
CA ILE A 212 -1.22 1.68 -5.31
C ILE A 212 -1.42 0.33 -5.98
N MET A 213 -0.87 -0.71 -5.37
CA MET A 213 -1.01 -2.08 -5.80
C MET A 213 -1.15 -3.01 -4.58
N PRO A 214 -2.18 -3.88 -4.52
CA PRO A 214 -2.24 -4.89 -3.46
C PRO A 214 -1.02 -5.80 -3.53
N TYR A 215 -0.30 -5.97 -2.43
CA TYR A 215 0.75 -6.96 -2.38
C TYR A 215 0.19 -8.31 -1.88
N LYS A 216 0.67 -9.39 -2.46
CA LYS A 216 0.29 -10.74 -2.01
C LYS A 216 1.01 -11.03 -0.69
N THR A 217 0.27 -11.04 0.39
CA THR A 217 0.80 -11.38 1.69
C THR A 217 1.41 -12.79 1.66
N GLN A 218 2.55 -12.98 2.30
CA GLN A 218 3.23 -14.29 2.39
C GLN A 218 2.31 -15.37 2.95
N SER A 219 1.34 -15.02 3.79
CA SER A 219 0.30 -15.91 4.31
C SER A 219 -0.60 -16.52 3.24
N GLU A 220 -0.96 -15.80 2.18
CA GLU A 220 -1.75 -16.36 1.07
C GLU A 220 -0.98 -17.41 0.28
N ARG A 221 0.33 -17.20 0.08
CA ARG A 221 1.20 -18.19 -0.55
C ARG A 221 1.32 -19.45 0.31
N ILE A 222 1.55 -19.29 1.62
CA ILE A 222 1.64 -20.39 2.57
C ILE A 222 0.33 -21.18 2.61
N TYR A 223 -0.82 -20.51 2.62
CA TYR A 223 -2.12 -21.14 2.60
C TYR A 223 -2.33 -21.99 1.32
N LEU A 224 -2.00 -21.47 0.15
CA LEU A 224 -2.09 -22.20 -1.12
C LEU A 224 -1.19 -23.44 -1.12
N TYR A 225 0.04 -23.34 -0.62
CA TYR A 225 0.93 -24.50 -0.46
C TYR A 225 0.39 -25.50 0.55
N ALA A 226 -0.13 -25.05 1.68
CA ALA A 226 -0.69 -25.92 2.71
C ALA A 226 -1.90 -26.72 2.21
N VAL A 227 -2.82 -26.07 1.46
CA VAL A 227 -3.96 -26.73 0.84
C VAL A 227 -3.49 -27.74 -0.22
N GLY A 228 -2.52 -27.39 -1.06
CA GLY A 228 -1.95 -28.29 -2.08
C GLY A 228 -1.30 -29.53 -1.47
N ILE A 229 -0.45 -29.35 -0.46
CA ILE A 229 0.24 -30.45 0.25
C ILE A 229 -0.79 -31.32 1.00
N GLY A 230 -1.76 -30.70 1.67
CA GLY A 230 -2.84 -31.39 2.35
C GLY A 230 -3.65 -32.29 1.41
N GLY A 231 -3.99 -31.80 0.22
CA GLY A 231 -4.68 -32.57 -0.82
C GLY A 231 -3.86 -33.78 -1.28
N ILE A 232 -2.57 -33.61 -1.51
CA ILE A 232 -1.67 -34.74 -1.90
C ILE A 232 -1.63 -35.81 -0.80
N ILE A 233 -1.50 -35.42 0.47
CA ILE A 233 -1.47 -36.36 1.60
C ILE A 233 -2.76 -37.16 1.67
N ILE A 234 -3.93 -36.52 1.51
CA ILE A 234 -5.22 -37.21 1.51
C ILE A 234 -5.31 -38.26 0.39
N VAL A 235 -4.88 -37.91 -0.83
CA VAL A 235 -4.86 -38.84 -1.96
C VAL A 235 -3.96 -40.06 -1.68
N LEU A 236 -2.75 -39.81 -1.11
CA LEU A 236 -1.82 -40.90 -0.76
C LEU A 236 -2.39 -41.82 0.32
N LEU A 237 -3.05 -41.26 1.34
CA LEU A 237 -3.70 -42.05 2.38
C LEU A 237 -4.85 -42.91 1.85
N LEU A 238 -5.70 -42.35 0.98
CA LEU A 238 -6.80 -43.06 0.35
C LEU A 238 -6.28 -44.21 -0.56
N THR A 239 -5.24 -43.93 -1.33
CA THR A 239 -4.60 -44.94 -2.19
C THR A 239 -3.97 -46.05 -1.36
N GLY A 240 -3.22 -45.71 -0.29
CA GLY A 240 -2.64 -46.69 0.62
C GLY A 240 -3.72 -47.57 1.30
N PHE A 241 -4.81 -46.95 1.73
CA PHE A 241 -5.92 -47.64 2.35
C PHE A 241 -6.61 -48.61 1.38
N THR A 242 -6.85 -48.20 0.15
CA THR A 242 -7.44 -49.11 -0.88
C THR A 242 -6.51 -50.25 -1.22
N CYS A 243 -5.19 -50.03 -1.34
CA CYS A 243 -4.22 -51.10 -1.53
C CYS A 243 -4.22 -52.10 -0.35
N ALA A 244 -4.25 -51.60 0.90
CA ALA A 244 -4.32 -52.45 2.08
C ALA A 244 -5.58 -53.34 2.10
N LEU A 245 -6.74 -52.79 1.72
CA LEU A 245 -7.97 -53.56 1.61
C LEU A 245 -7.87 -54.67 0.56
N LEU A 246 -7.29 -54.39 -0.60
CA LEU A 246 -7.08 -55.38 -1.65
C LEU A 246 -6.16 -56.51 -1.21
N VAL A 247 -5.06 -56.19 -0.55
CA VAL A 247 -4.13 -57.17 0.01
C VAL A 247 -4.81 -58.03 1.07
N LEU A 248 -5.57 -57.42 1.98
CA LEU A 248 -6.34 -58.15 3.00
C LEU A 248 -7.36 -59.11 2.37
N ASP A 249 -8.05 -58.72 1.29
CA ASP A 249 -8.99 -59.57 0.58
C ASP A 249 -8.27 -60.77 -0.08
N GLU A 250 -7.09 -60.59 -0.67
CA GLU A 250 -6.27 -61.71 -1.17
C GLU A 250 -5.83 -62.67 -0.06
N TYR A 251 -5.38 -62.14 1.06
CA TYR A 251 -5.03 -62.97 2.24
C TYR A 251 -6.25 -63.76 2.76
N ARG A 252 -7.41 -63.13 2.88
CA ARG A 252 -8.66 -63.79 3.26
C ARG A 252 -9.00 -64.95 2.31
N LYS A 253 -8.90 -64.75 0.99
CA LYS A 253 -9.14 -65.81 0.00
C LYS A 253 -8.13 -66.95 0.12
N LYS A 254 -6.86 -66.66 0.35
CA LYS A 254 -5.81 -67.67 0.59
C LYS A 254 -6.09 -68.47 1.88
N PHE A 255 -6.38 -67.80 2.98
CA PHE A 255 -6.69 -68.48 4.24
C PHE A 255 -7.96 -69.31 4.15
N LYS A 256 -8.98 -68.79 3.49
CA LYS A 256 -10.22 -69.59 3.25
C LYS A 256 -9.93 -70.86 2.45
N LYS A 257 -9.11 -70.74 1.38
CA LYS A 257 -8.72 -71.92 0.57
C LYS A 257 -7.93 -72.94 1.43
N LEU A 258 -7.01 -72.48 2.24
CA LEU A 258 -6.25 -73.39 3.15
C LEU A 258 -7.15 -74.06 4.22
N ALA A 259 -8.14 -73.33 4.73
CA ALA A 259 -9.07 -73.87 5.75
C ALA A 259 -10.05 -74.90 5.24
N ILE A 260 -10.39 -74.91 3.92
CA ILE A 260 -11.38 -75.82 3.30
C ILE A 260 -10.79 -76.95 2.44
N THR A 261 -9.44 -76.91 2.22
CA THR A 261 -8.74 -77.96 1.45
C THR A 261 -7.78 -78.75 2.31
N ASP A 262 -7.70 -80.08 2.03
CA ASP A 262 -6.70 -80.97 2.65
C ASP A 262 -5.35 -80.79 1.99
N ALA A 263 -4.29 -80.60 2.84
CA ALA A 263 -2.95 -80.25 2.37
C ALA A 263 -2.23 -81.34 1.56
N LEU A 264 -2.62 -82.58 1.73
CA LEU A 264 -1.99 -83.75 1.07
C LEU A 264 -2.69 -84.10 -0.25
N THR A 265 -4.00 -84.02 -0.30
CA THR A 265 -4.76 -84.48 -1.43
C THR A 265 -5.32 -83.40 -2.33
N GLY A 266 -5.31 -82.14 -1.86
CA GLY A 266 -5.84 -80.98 -2.57
C GLY A 266 -7.37 -80.96 -2.72
N ILE A 267 -8.04 -81.93 -2.11
CA ILE A 267 -9.54 -82.05 -2.11
C ILE A 267 -10.11 -81.30 -0.93
N ASN A 268 -11.43 -80.98 -0.94
CA ASN A 268 -12.06 -80.33 0.21
C ASN A 268 -11.95 -81.24 1.46
N ASN A 269 -11.46 -80.65 2.56
CA ASN A 269 -11.50 -81.29 3.86
C ASN A 269 -12.97 -81.39 4.35
N ARG A 270 -13.20 -82.06 5.47
CA ARG A 270 -14.53 -82.23 6.07
C ARG A 270 -15.31 -80.90 6.18
N HIS A 271 -14.60 -79.83 6.67
CA HIS A 271 -15.23 -78.54 6.82
C HIS A 271 -15.62 -77.91 5.49
N GLY A 272 -14.78 -78.02 4.47
CA GLY A 272 -15.05 -77.53 3.12
C GLY A 272 -16.19 -78.30 2.41
N TYR A 273 -16.32 -79.62 2.71
CA TYR A 273 -17.43 -80.40 2.22
C TYR A 273 -18.75 -79.94 2.85
N ASP A 274 -18.82 -79.85 4.18
CA ASP A 274 -20.02 -79.44 4.93
C ASP A 274 -20.46 -77.99 4.54
N GLU A 275 -19.53 -77.04 4.34
CA GLU A 275 -19.89 -75.71 3.85
C GLU A 275 -20.46 -75.70 2.44
N ARG A 276 -19.95 -76.53 1.53
CA ARG A 276 -20.46 -76.67 0.16
C ARG A 276 -21.84 -77.28 0.14
N VAL A 277 -22.06 -78.39 0.88
CA VAL A 277 -23.34 -79.04 0.99
C VAL A 277 -24.39 -78.12 1.58
N THR A 278 -24.05 -77.42 2.68
CA THR A 278 -24.97 -76.43 3.31
C THR A 278 -25.32 -75.31 2.35
N ARG A 279 -24.36 -74.82 1.57
CA ARG A 279 -24.61 -73.75 0.57
C ARG A 279 -25.49 -74.28 -0.56
N TYR A 280 -25.25 -75.48 -1.06
CA TYR A 280 -26.04 -76.11 -2.11
C TYR A 280 -27.48 -76.30 -1.66
N LEU A 281 -27.72 -76.85 -0.46
CA LEU A 281 -29.07 -77.07 0.11
C LEU A 281 -29.81 -75.72 0.31
N LYS A 282 -29.12 -74.67 0.71
CA LYS A 282 -29.72 -73.32 0.83
C LYS A 282 -30.13 -72.71 -0.54
N GLN A 283 -29.36 -73.02 -1.58
CA GLN A 283 -29.67 -72.52 -2.93
C GLN A 283 -30.69 -73.34 -3.69
N ASN A 284 -30.94 -74.63 -3.25
CA ASN A 284 -31.86 -75.58 -3.86
C ASN A 284 -32.71 -76.21 -2.77
N PRO A 285 -33.68 -75.49 -2.19
CA PRO A 285 -34.43 -75.97 -1.05
C PRO A 285 -35.34 -77.20 -1.39
N ASP A 286 -35.68 -77.42 -2.66
CA ASP A 286 -36.55 -78.48 -3.11
C ASP A 286 -35.83 -79.80 -3.55
N ASN A 287 -34.50 -79.81 -3.51
CA ASN A 287 -33.70 -80.98 -3.84
C ASN A 287 -33.43 -81.83 -2.59
N HIS A 288 -34.13 -82.91 -2.46
CA HIS A 288 -33.81 -83.94 -1.45
C HIS A 288 -32.58 -84.74 -1.91
N CYS A 289 -31.45 -84.53 -1.24
CA CYS A 289 -30.29 -85.41 -1.32
C CYS A 289 -30.57 -86.66 -0.50
N VAL A 290 -30.77 -87.80 -1.17
CA VAL A 290 -30.73 -89.14 -0.51
C VAL A 290 -29.23 -89.51 -0.47
N GLY A 291 -28.68 -89.57 0.72
CA GLY A 291 -27.32 -90.01 0.97
C GLY A 291 -27.27 -91.48 1.33
#